data_d8d461445a517688b69f32aea6fef27c
#
_entry.id   d8d461445a517688b69f32aea6fef27c
#
_cell.length_a   1.000
_cell.length_b   1.000
_cell.length_c   1.000
_cell.angle_alpha   90.00
_cell.angle_beta   90.00
_cell.angle_gamma   90.00
#
_symmetry.space_group_name_H-M   'P 1'
#
loop_
_entity.id
_entity.type
_entity.pdbx_description
1 polymer ?
#
loop_
_entity_poly.entity_id
_entity_poly.type
_entity_poly.pdbx_seq_one_letter_code
_entity_poly.pdbx_strand_id
1 'polypeptide(L)'
;MLDFFFIVALDLIIYYNLCFKRETMIAHLSGKLLEKQANSVIVETSGVGYEVTIPLSTFYELGDVGSDISLRIYTHVREDALQLFGFKTERERQLYLKLISVQGIGAKSGITMLSGMSADEIIAAIRTDNLVSLTSIPGVGKKTAERLVIELRDKLDVLSATAAQSSAAQTNIPVDAVYDDALSALTNLGYHRNAAEKALKQAINEGTEMSVQKLLRRSLQLLAKG
;
A
#
# COMPACT_ATOMS: atom_id res chain seq x y z
N MET A 1 24.19 -15.63 -30.91
CA MET A 1 23.30 -14.56 -31.35
C MET A 1 21.91 -14.61 -30.69
N LEU A 2 21.47 -15.78 -30.20
CA LEU A 2 20.18 -15.92 -29.46
C LEU A 2 20.26 -15.40 -28.01
N ASP A 3 21.40 -15.51 -27.34
CA ASP A 3 21.54 -15.14 -25.93
C ASP A 3 21.47 -13.63 -25.67
N PHE A 4 21.92 -12.82 -26.62
CA PHE A 4 21.89 -11.36 -26.51
C PHE A 4 20.46 -10.79 -26.56
N PHE A 5 19.59 -11.39 -27.39
CA PHE A 5 18.17 -10.98 -27.49
C PHE A 5 17.37 -11.38 -26.24
N PHE A 6 17.73 -12.50 -25.61
CA PHE A 6 17.07 -12.97 -24.38
C PHE A 6 17.44 -12.09 -23.18
N ILE A 7 18.70 -11.66 -23.08
CA ILE A 7 19.18 -10.79 -22.00
C ILE A 7 18.54 -9.40 -22.14
N VAL A 8 18.50 -8.83 -23.35
CA VAL A 8 17.86 -7.52 -23.60
C VAL A 8 16.35 -7.57 -23.36
N ALA A 9 15.68 -8.68 -23.70
CA ALA A 9 14.26 -8.85 -23.41
C ALA A 9 14.00 -9.02 -21.91
N LEU A 10 14.87 -9.71 -21.18
CA LEU A 10 14.76 -9.85 -19.72
C LEU A 10 15.01 -8.52 -19.02
N ASP A 11 16.01 -7.74 -19.45
CA ASP A 11 16.27 -6.40 -18.93
C ASP A 11 15.12 -5.44 -19.24
N LEU A 12 14.51 -5.51 -20.42
CA LEU A 12 13.33 -4.73 -20.76
C LEU A 12 12.12 -5.09 -19.89
N ILE A 13 11.90 -6.38 -19.63
CA ILE A 13 10.81 -6.87 -18.77
C ILE A 13 11.07 -6.47 -17.31
N ILE A 14 12.30 -6.53 -16.84
CA ILE A 14 12.69 -6.09 -15.50
C ILE A 14 12.56 -4.57 -15.40
N TYR A 15 13.00 -3.82 -16.41
CA TYR A 15 12.86 -2.35 -16.46
C TYR A 15 11.39 -1.94 -16.52
N TYR A 16 10.55 -2.65 -17.30
CA TYR A 16 9.12 -2.43 -17.36
C TYR A 16 8.43 -2.72 -16.01
N ASN A 17 8.81 -3.78 -15.31
CA ASN A 17 8.28 -4.10 -13.98
C ASN A 17 8.81 -3.17 -12.86
N LEU A 18 10.03 -2.65 -12.95
CA LEU A 18 10.56 -1.69 -11.98
C LEU A 18 10.01 -0.27 -12.19
N CYS A 19 9.82 0.15 -13.44
CA CYS A 19 9.33 1.49 -13.78
C CYS A 19 7.81 1.64 -13.58
N PHE A 20 7.04 0.53 -13.67
CA PHE A 20 5.57 0.52 -13.57
C PHE A 20 5.02 0.36 -12.13
N LYS A 21 5.88 0.51 -11.11
CA LYS A 21 5.47 0.41 -9.71
C LYS A 21 4.95 1.75 -9.18
N ARG A 22 3.64 1.96 -9.27
CA ARG A 22 2.81 3.07 -8.74
C ARG A 22 2.43 4.16 -9.73
N GLU A 23 1.60 3.85 -10.69
CA GLU A 23 0.79 4.89 -11.31
C GLU A 23 -0.51 5.08 -10.51
N THR A 24 -0.42 5.83 -9.43
CA THR A 24 -1.59 6.48 -8.84
C THR A 24 -1.67 7.87 -9.43
N MET A 25 -2.48 8.07 -10.48
CA MET A 25 -2.69 9.40 -11.08
C MET A 25 -3.34 10.35 -10.07
N ILE A 26 -4.35 9.86 -9.31
CA ILE A 26 -5.00 10.57 -8.21
C ILE A 26 -4.85 9.68 -6.97
N ALA A 27 -4.08 10.16 -5.99
CA ALA A 27 -3.77 9.39 -4.77
C ALA A 27 -4.54 9.88 -3.54
N HIS A 28 -5.06 11.11 -3.60
CA HIS A 28 -5.73 11.77 -2.50
C HIS A 28 -6.70 12.83 -3.02
N LEU A 29 -7.88 12.94 -2.40
CA LEU A 29 -8.83 14.01 -2.61
C LEU A 29 -9.20 14.62 -1.26
N SER A 30 -9.19 15.95 -1.18
CA SER A 30 -9.69 16.71 -0.06
C SER A 30 -10.57 17.85 -0.58
N GLY A 31 -11.77 17.98 -0.04
CA GLY A 31 -12.72 18.97 -0.49
C GLY A 31 -14.07 18.81 0.19
N LYS A 32 -15.11 19.40 -0.40
CA LYS A 32 -16.48 19.32 0.13
C LYS A 32 -17.24 18.14 -0.42
N LEU A 33 -17.97 17.46 0.44
CA LEU A 33 -18.90 16.40 0.10
C LEU A 33 -20.16 16.99 -0.55
N LEU A 34 -20.33 16.85 -1.87
CA LEU A 34 -21.51 17.34 -2.58
C LEU A 34 -22.65 16.35 -2.54
N GLU A 35 -22.34 15.07 -2.74
CA GLU A 35 -23.32 13.98 -2.73
C GLU A 35 -22.79 12.79 -1.96
N LYS A 36 -23.69 12.09 -1.26
CA LYS A 36 -23.37 10.92 -0.45
C LYS A 36 -24.39 9.80 -0.72
N GLN A 37 -23.93 8.75 -1.38
CA GLN A 37 -24.67 7.51 -1.62
C GLN A 37 -23.97 6.34 -0.96
N ALA A 38 -24.65 5.24 -0.75
CA ALA A 38 -24.12 4.09 0.00
C ALA A 38 -22.81 3.52 -0.58
N ASN A 39 -22.58 3.64 -1.88
CA ASN A 39 -21.43 3.08 -2.59
C ASN A 39 -20.62 4.10 -3.37
N SER A 40 -21.02 5.37 -3.38
CA SER A 40 -20.31 6.45 -4.07
C SER A 40 -20.54 7.80 -3.40
N VAL A 41 -19.59 8.71 -3.58
CA VAL A 41 -19.67 10.10 -3.16
C VAL A 41 -19.17 10.99 -4.28
N ILE A 42 -19.63 12.26 -4.29
CA ILE A 42 -19.04 13.32 -5.11
C ILE A 42 -18.30 14.27 -4.19
N VAL A 43 -16.99 14.39 -4.43
CA VAL A 43 -16.09 15.31 -3.72
C VAL A 43 -15.79 16.49 -4.62
N GLU A 44 -16.17 17.69 -4.19
CA GLU A 44 -15.83 18.93 -4.88
C GLU A 44 -14.47 19.44 -4.41
N THR A 45 -13.60 19.70 -5.36
CA THR A 45 -12.28 20.29 -5.11
C THR A 45 -12.04 21.41 -6.12
N SER A 46 -12.03 22.64 -5.66
CA SER A 46 -11.77 23.84 -6.50
C SER A 46 -12.65 23.93 -7.75
N GLY A 47 -13.96 23.64 -7.62
CA GLY A 47 -14.93 23.71 -8.70
C GLY A 47 -15.03 22.45 -9.58
N VAL A 48 -14.27 21.40 -9.26
CA VAL A 48 -14.35 20.11 -9.97
C VAL A 48 -14.96 19.06 -9.04
N GLY A 49 -16.03 18.39 -9.48
CA GLY A 49 -16.65 17.27 -8.77
C GLY A 49 -16.06 15.95 -9.22
N TYR A 50 -15.51 15.19 -8.27
CA TYR A 50 -14.95 13.85 -8.50
C TYR A 50 -15.92 12.81 -7.94
N GLU A 51 -16.42 11.92 -8.80
CA GLU A 51 -17.17 10.75 -8.36
C GLU A 51 -16.21 9.68 -7.87
N VAL A 52 -16.40 9.22 -6.64
CA VAL A 52 -15.53 8.24 -5.97
C VAL A 52 -16.37 7.10 -5.44
N THR A 53 -16.06 5.88 -5.85
CA THR A 53 -16.65 4.66 -5.28
C THR A 53 -16.01 4.38 -3.92
N ILE A 54 -16.83 4.18 -2.90
CA ILE A 54 -16.37 3.95 -1.52
C ILE A 54 -16.96 2.66 -0.94
N PRO A 55 -16.28 1.98 0.00
CA PRO A 55 -16.88 0.92 0.78
C PRO A 55 -17.83 1.48 1.85
N LEU A 56 -18.73 0.62 2.36
CA LEU A 56 -19.68 1.00 3.43
C LEU A 56 -18.97 1.43 4.71
N SER A 57 -17.81 0.86 5.04
CA SER A 57 -16.99 1.32 6.16
C SER A 57 -16.67 2.81 6.06
N THR A 58 -16.13 3.24 4.91
CA THR A 58 -15.87 4.66 4.64
C THR A 58 -17.16 5.49 4.65
N PHE A 59 -18.26 4.98 4.06
CA PHE A 59 -19.55 5.70 4.06
C PHE A 59 -20.03 6.09 5.45
N TYR A 60 -19.93 5.18 6.43
CA TYR A 60 -20.35 5.47 7.81
C TYR A 60 -19.43 6.45 8.55
N GLU A 61 -18.16 6.56 8.16
CA GLU A 61 -17.18 7.46 8.75
C GLU A 61 -17.20 8.88 8.13
N LEU A 62 -17.87 9.07 7.00
CA LEU A 62 -18.01 10.36 6.37
C LEU A 62 -19.12 11.18 7.05
N GLY A 63 -18.89 12.48 7.18
CA GLY A 63 -19.88 13.44 7.63
C GLY A 63 -21.07 13.61 6.68
N ASP A 64 -21.89 14.60 6.94
CA ASP A 64 -23.04 14.97 6.11
C ASP A 64 -22.62 15.72 4.84
N VAL A 65 -23.53 15.79 3.88
CA VAL A 65 -23.37 16.61 2.66
C VAL A 65 -23.06 18.06 3.05
N GLY A 66 -22.06 18.65 2.40
CA GLY A 66 -21.51 19.97 2.69
C GLY A 66 -20.32 19.97 3.66
N SER A 67 -20.01 18.87 4.33
CA SER A 67 -18.83 18.74 5.20
C SER A 67 -17.54 18.65 4.41
N ASP A 68 -16.44 19.07 5.04
CA ASP A 68 -15.10 18.86 4.50
C ASP A 68 -14.66 17.40 4.72
N ILE A 69 -14.21 16.77 3.66
CA ILE A 69 -13.76 15.39 3.70
C ILE A 69 -12.37 15.21 3.09
N SER A 70 -11.71 14.13 3.48
CA SER A 70 -10.41 13.71 2.95
C SER A 70 -10.43 12.21 2.74
N LEU A 71 -10.07 11.77 1.53
CA LEU A 71 -10.06 10.38 1.11
C LEU A 71 -8.70 10.00 0.53
N ARG A 72 -8.26 8.79 0.83
CA ARG A 72 -7.16 8.10 0.13
C ARG A 72 -7.72 7.46 -1.11
N ILE A 73 -7.12 7.75 -2.27
CA ILE A 73 -7.66 7.33 -3.56
C ILE A 73 -6.78 6.23 -4.19
N TYR A 74 -7.45 5.31 -4.84
CA TYR A 74 -6.88 4.44 -5.84
C TYR A 74 -7.52 4.73 -7.19
N THR A 75 -6.71 5.10 -8.18
CA THR A 75 -7.16 5.33 -9.55
C THR A 75 -7.10 4.04 -10.33
N HIS A 76 -8.22 3.59 -10.86
CA HIS A 76 -8.32 2.43 -11.73
C HIS A 76 -8.55 2.88 -13.16
N VAL A 77 -7.55 2.67 -14.01
CA VAL A 77 -7.59 3.05 -15.42
C VAL A 77 -7.80 1.81 -16.27
N ARG A 78 -8.75 1.89 -17.20
CA ARG A 78 -8.97 0.94 -18.29
C ARG A 78 -9.02 1.71 -19.61
N GLU A 79 -9.03 1.01 -20.73
CA GLU A 79 -9.12 1.63 -22.05
C GLU A 79 -10.38 2.51 -22.22
N ASP A 80 -11.48 2.11 -21.58
CA ASP A 80 -12.81 2.72 -21.68
C ASP A 80 -13.26 3.50 -20.43
N ALA A 81 -12.50 3.45 -19.32
CA ALA A 81 -12.95 4.03 -18.06
C ALA A 81 -11.80 4.45 -17.15
N LEU A 82 -12.02 5.59 -16.46
CA LEU A 82 -11.21 6.02 -15.33
C LEU A 82 -12.13 6.04 -14.10
N GLN A 83 -11.85 5.18 -13.12
CA GLN A 83 -12.63 5.03 -11.90
C GLN A 83 -11.79 5.36 -10.67
N LEU A 84 -12.37 6.10 -9.74
CA LEU A 84 -11.75 6.43 -8.46
C LEU A 84 -12.37 5.59 -7.35
N PHE A 85 -11.53 4.97 -6.54
CA PHE A 85 -11.91 4.24 -5.34
C PHE A 85 -11.33 4.93 -4.12
N GLY A 86 -12.19 5.29 -3.15
CA GLY A 86 -11.83 6.10 -2.01
C GLY A 86 -11.96 5.38 -0.68
N PHE A 87 -11.02 5.65 0.21
CA PHE A 87 -10.93 5.03 1.53
C PHE A 87 -10.68 6.11 2.58
N LYS A 88 -11.24 5.93 3.77
CA LYS A 88 -11.01 6.86 4.88
C LYS A 88 -9.58 6.79 5.40
N THR A 89 -9.03 5.60 5.47
CA THR A 89 -7.69 5.35 6.02
C THR A 89 -6.73 4.77 4.97
N GLU A 90 -5.44 5.04 5.15
CA GLU A 90 -4.40 4.43 4.31
C GLU A 90 -4.34 2.91 4.50
N ARG A 91 -4.63 2.42 5.70
CA ARG A 91 -4.69 0.98 6.00
C ARG A 91 -5.75 0.26 5.18
N GLU A 92 -6.94 0.84 5.09
CA GLU A 92 -8.04 0.32 4.26
C GLU A 92 -7.64 0.27 2.78
N ARG A 93 -7.04 1.36 2.30
CA ARG A 93 -6.51 1.44 0.93
C ARG A 93 -5.43 0.39 0.66
N GLN A 94 -4.50 0.20 1.59
CA GLN A 94 -3.43 -0.81 1.47
C GLN A 94 -4.01 -2.23 1.43
N LEU A 95 -4.97 -2.54 2.29
CA LEU A 95 -5.66 -3.82 2.26
C LEU A 95 -6.38 -4.02 0.92
N TYR A 96 -7.13 -3.01 0.46
CA TYR A 96 -7.79 -3.06 -0.84
C TYR A 96 -6.82 -3.39 -1.99
N LEU A 97 -5.65 -2.75 -2.03
CA LEU A 97 -4.62 -3.02 -3.05
C LEU A 97 -4.11 -4.47 -2.98
N LYS A 98 -3.99 -5.03 -1.77
CA LYS A 98 -3.64 -6.44 -1.59
C LYS A 98 -4.75 -7.35 -2.08
N LEU A 99 -6.01 -7.06 -1.75
CA LEU A 99 -7.17 -7.85 -2.19
C LEU A 99 -7.26 -7.92 -3.71
N ILE A 100 -7.18 -6.79 -4.41
CA ILE A 100 -7.27 -6.75 -5.88
C ILE A 100 -6.02 -7.32 -6.59
N SER A 101 -4.93 -7.56 -5.87
CA SER A 101 -3.76 -8.26 -6.42
C SER A 101 -3.96 -9.77 -6.52
N VAL A 102 -4.98 -10.32 -5.86
CA VAL A 102 -5.31 -11.76 -5.90
C VAL A 102 -6.09 -12.06 -7.16
N GLN A 103 -5.66 -13.11 -7.88
CA GLN A 103 -6.32 -13.50 -9.12
C GLN A 103 -7.80 -13.84 -8.91
N GLY A 104 -8.68 -13.17 -9.65
CA GLY A 104 -10.13 -13.36 -9.57
C GLY A 104 -10.85 -12.34 -8.69
N ILE A 105 -10.11 -11.41 -8.06
CA ILE A 105 -10.68 -10.29 -7.31
C ILE A 105 -10.46 -9.00 -8.10
N GLY A 106 -11.53 -8.47 -8.66
CA GLY A 106 -11.50 -7.18 -9.35
C GLY A 106 -11.77 -6.00 -8.40
N ALA A 107 -11.65 -4.78 -8.93
CA ALA A 107 -11.84 -3.55 -8.18
C ALA A 107 -13.19 -3.48 -7.44
N LYS A 108 -14.30 -3.82 -8.12
CA LYS A 108 -15.63 -3.85 -7.49
C LYS A 108 -15.74 -4.92 -6.40
N SER A 109 -15.16 -6.10 -6.61
CA SER A 109 -15.16 -7.17 -5.62
C SER A 109 -14.40 -6.76 -4.36
N GLY A 110 -13.26 -6.06 -4.49
CA GLY A 110 -12.52 -5.52 -3.36
C GLY A 110 -13.33 -4.54 -2.52
N ILE A 111 -14.11 -3.65 -3.15
CA ILE A 111 -15.04 -2.74 -2.44
C ILE A 111 -16.15 -3.54 -1.73
N THR A 112 -16.74 -4.53 -2.39
CA THR A 112 -17.78 -5.38 -1.78
C THR A 112 -17.23 -6.10 -0.54
N MET A 113 -16.00 -6.58 -0.59
CA MET A 113 -15.35 -7.22 0.56
C MET A 113 -15.19 -6.27 1.75
N LEU A 114 -14.67 -5.05 1.51
CA LEU A 114 -14.54 -4.02 2.54
C LEU A 114 -15.87 -3.44 3.01
N SER A 115 -16.94 -3.61 2.24
CA SER A 115 -18.30 -3.25 2.65
C SER A 115 -18.96 -4.33 3.50
N GLY A 116 -18.60 -5.60 3.30
CA GLY A 116 -19.17 -6.74 4.03
C GLY A 116 -18.44 -7.08 5.33
N MET A 117 -17.18 -6.67 5.47
CA MET A 117 -16.34 -6.98 6.62
C MET A 117 -15.30 -5.87 6.82
N SER A 118 -15.04 -5.50 8.07
CA SER A 118 -14.01 -4.51 8.37
C SER A 118 -12.61 -4.96 7.97
N ALA A 119 -11.69 -4.02 7.76
CA ALA A 119 -10.32 -4.32 7.39
C ALA A 119 -9.63 -5.26 8.41
N ASP A 120 -9.88 -5.04 9.70
CA ASP A 120 -9.30 -5.85 10.77
C ASP A 120 -9.84 -7.27 10.78
N GLU A 121 -11.13 -7.45 10.55
CA GLU A 121 -11.77 -8.76 10.46
C GLU A 121 -11.29 -9.55 9.26
N ILE A 122 -11.13 -8.90 8.08
CA ILE A 122 -10.56 -9.55 6.90
C ILE A 122 -9.12 -10.01 7.16
N ILE A 123 -8.28 -9.16 7.74
CA ILE A 123 -6.90 -9.49 8.09
C ILE A 123 -6.86 -10.65 9.09
N ALA A 124 -7.69 -10.61 10.12
CA ALA A 124 -7.79 -11.67 11.11
C ALA A 124 -8.25 -13.00 10.48
N ALA A 125 -9.28 -12.98 9.64
CA ALA A 125 -9.79 -14.16 8.96
C ALA A 125 -8.75 -14.81 8.03
N ILE A 126 -7.95 -14.00 7.30
CA ILE A 126 -6.86 -14.51 6.46
C ILE A 126 -5.76 -15.15 7.30
N ARG A 127 -5.37 -14.54 8.42
CA ARG A 127 -4.32 -15.05 9.30
C ARG A 127 -4.69 -16.34 10.01
N THR A 128 -5.95 -16.46 10.41
CA THR A 128 -6.47 -17.65 11.13
C THR A 128 -7.00 -18.73 10.19
N ASP A 129 -6.81 -18.61 8.88
CA ASP A 129 -7.35 -19.53 7.87
C ASP A 129 -8.87 -19.71 7.97
N ASN A 130 -9.59 -18.68 8.42
CA ASN A 130 -11.04 -18.74 8.64
C ASN A 130 -11.81 -18.59 7.32
N LEU A 131 -11.86 -19.68 6.55
CA LEU A 131 -12.57 -19.71 5.26
C LEU A 131 -14.07 -19.46 5.40
N VAL A 132 -14.67 -19.82 6.54
CA VAL A 132 -16.11 -19.62 6.77
C VAL A 132 -16.43 -18.13 6.80
N SER A 133 -15.67 -17.34 7.55
CA SER A 133 -15.85 -15.89 7.59
C SER A 133 -15.58 -15.24 6.23
N LEU A 134 -14.56 -15.67 5.49
CA LEU A 134 -14.27 -15.12 4.17
C LEU A 134 -15.36 -15.45 3.15
N THR A 135 -15.94 -16.64 3.20
CA THR A 135 -17.01 -17.05 2.28
C THR A 135 -18.39 -16.46 2.64
N SER A 136 -18.55 -15.86 3.81
CA SER A 136 -19.77 -15.11 4.16
C SER A 136 -19.84 -13.75 3.42
N ILE A 137 -18.72 -13.29 2.86
CA ILE A 137 -18.67 -12.04 2.09
C ILE A 137 -19.34 -12.26 0.72
N PRO A 138 -20.30 -11.42 0.32
CA PRO A 138 -20.96 -11.54 -0.99
C PRO A 138 -19.95 -11.55 -2.14
N GLY A 139 -20.04 -12.56 -3.01
CA GLY A 139 -19.15 -12.72 -4.16
C GLY A 139 -17.80 -13.40 -3.88
N VAL A 140 -17.54 -13.82 -2.63
CA VAL A 140 -16.35 -14.61 -2.26
C VAL A 140 -16.73 -16.07 -2.13
N GLY A 141 -16.38 -16.86 -3.14
CA GLY A 141 -16.55 -18.32 -3.10
C GLY A 141 -15.37 -19.03 -2.41
N LYS A 142 -15.54 -20.33 -2.13
CA LYS A 142 -14.52 -21.15 -1.46
C LYS A 142 -13.14 -21.06 -2.13
N LYS A 143 -13.06 -21.16 -3.46
CA LYS A 143 -11.78 -21.04 -4.22
C LYS A 143 -11.12 -19.67 -4.04
N THR A 144 -11.92 -18.60 -4.00
CA THR A 144 -11.41 -17.22 -3.79
C THR A 144 -10.92 -17.04 -2.37
N ALA A 145 -11.64 -17.57 -1.37
CA ALA A 145 -11.23 -17.56 0.02
C ALA A 145 -9.92 -18.33 0.26
N GLU A 146 -9.77 -19.51 -0.32
CA GLU A 146 -8.52 -20.28 -0.26
C GLU A 146 -7.34 -19.53 -0.87
N ARG A 147 -7.55 -18.88 -2.03
CA ARG A 147 -6.51 -18.04 -2.67
C ARG A 147 -6.13 -16.83 -1.82
N LEU A 148 -7.11 -16.13 -1.24
CA LEU A 148 -6.85 -15.02 -0.34
C LEU A 148 -5.93 -15.41 0.79
N VAL A 149 -6.19 -16.54 1.42
CA VAL A 149 -5.35 -17.06 2.51
C VAL A 149 -3.94 -17.38 2.00
N ILE A 150 -3.81 -18.16 0.92
CA ILE A 150 -2.51 -18.59 0.40
C ILE A 150 -1.67 -17.39 -0.08
N GLU A 151 -2.27 -16.46 -0.81
CA GLU A 151 -1.53 -15.38 -1.46
C GLU A 151 -1.25 -14.17 -0.53
N LEU A 152 -2.09 -13.95 0.49
CA LEU A 152 -2.00 -12.76 1.32
C LEU A 152 -1.48 -13.01 2.74
N ARG A 153 -1.49 -14.23 3.25
CA ARG A 153 -1.07 -14.55 4.62
C ARG A 153 0.26 -13.88 4.98
N ASP A 154 1.31 -14.18 4.21
CA ASP A 154 2.65 -13.65 4.47
C ASP A 154 2.80 -12.16 4.13
N LYS A 155 1.96 -11.66 3.19
CA LYS A 155 2.00 -10.26 2.75
C LYS A 155 1.30 -9.28 3.71
N LEU A 156 0.44 -9.79 4.61
CA LEU A 156 -0.29 -8.98 5.57
C LEU A 156 0.47 -8.74 6.87
N ASP A 157 1.54 -9.50 7.15
CA ASP A 157 2.37 -9.30 8.34
C ASP A 157 3.05 -7.93 8.36
N VAL A 158 3.41 -7.40 7.19
CA VAL A 158 3.96 -6.06 7.02
C VAL A 158 2.97 -4.95 7.37
N LEU A 159 1.65 -5.16 7.12
CA LEU A 159 0.61 -4.16 7.42
C LEU A 159 0.31 -4.01 8.92
N SER A 160 0.60 -5.04 9.73
CA SER A 160 0.41 -4.97 11.17
C SER A 160 1.56 -4.27 11.89
N ALA A 161 2.78 -4.36 11.38
CA ALA A 161 3.92 -3.63 11.92
C ALA A 161 3.76 -2.11 11.77
N THR A 162 3.14 -1.65 10.66
CA THR A 162 2.91 -0.22 10.41
C THR A 162 1.79 0.37 11.29
N ALA A 163 0.82 -0.44 11.72
CA ALA A 163 -0.27 0.02 12.60
C ALA A 163 0.19 0.26 14.05
N ALA A 164 1.22 -0.44 14.51
CA ALA A 164 1.80 -0.25 15.83
C ALA A 164 2.64 1.04 15.92
N GLN A 165 3.06 1.61 14.79
CA GLN A 165 3.91 2.81 14.75
C GLN A 165 3.14 4.13 14.69
N SER A 166 1.83 4.12 14.39
CA SER A 166 1.03 5.37 14.32
C SER A 166 0.48 5.86 15.66
N SER A 167 0.63 5.12 16.76
CA SER A 167 0.13 5.50 18.09
C SER A 167 1.21 5.79 19.16
N ALA A 168 2.49 5.75 18.80
CA ALA A 168 3.56 6.07 19.75
C ALA A 168 4.44 7.21 19.25
N ALA A 169 4.01 8.43 19.51
CA ALA A 169 4.92 9.56 19.61
C ALA A 169 5.82 9.35 20.84
N GLN A 170 7.14 9.37 20.59
CA GLN A 170 8.22 9.50 21.59
C GLN A 170 8.34 8.38 22.62
N THR A 171 9.24 7.40 22.35
CA THR A 171 10.19 6.93 23.38
C THR A 171 11.18 5.92 22.75
N ASN A 172 12.47 6.13 22.95
CA ASN A 172 13.61 5.20 22.80
C ASN A 172 13.50 4.13 21.69
N ILE A 173 13.89 4.50 20.49
CA ILE A 173 14.06 3.56 19.37
C ILE A 173 15.27 2.67 19.72
N PRO A 174 15.13 1.33 19.78
CA PRO A 174 16.28 0.44 19.90
C PRO A 174 17.26 0.67 18.75
N VAL A 175 18.54 0.60 19.02
CA VAL A 175 19.64 0.81 18.05
C VAL A 175 19.46 -0.06 16.79
N ASP A 176 18.95 -1.27 16.96
CA ASP A 176 18.67 -2.21 15.86
C ASP A 176 17.55 -1.72 14.90
N ALA A 177 16.53 -1.03 15.42
CA ALA A 177 15.45 -0.51 14.61
C ALA A 177 15.92 0.65 13.70
N VAL A 178 16.83 1.51 14.18
CA VAL A 178 17.41 2.60 13.37
C VAL A 178 18.25 2.05 12.21
N TYR A 179 18.97 0.95 12.46
CA TYR A 179 19.76 0.27 11.42
C TYR A 179 18.87 -0.35 10.37
N ASP A 180 17.80 -1.06 10.77
CA ASP A 180 16.86 -1.73 9.86
C ASP A 180 16.07 -0.73 9.01
N ASP A 181 15.66 0.39 9.60
CA ASP A 181 14.99 1.48 8.88
C ASP A 181 15.91 2.11 7.83
N ALA A 182 17.17 2.36 8.18
CA ALA A 182 18.15 2.90 7.24
C ALA A 182 18.48 1.90 6.11
N LEU A 183 18.58 0.61 6.42
CA LEU A 183 18.80 -0.46 5.44
C LEU A 183 17.61 -0.59 4.48
N SER A 184 16.40 -0.56 5.02
CA SER A 184 15.17 -0.58 4.23
C SER A 184 15.09 0.62 3.29
N ALA A 185 15.44 1.82 3.77
CA ALA A 185 15.47 3.02 2.94
C ALA A 185 16.48 2.91 1.78
N LEU A 186 17.70 2.42 2.02
CA LEU A 186 18.71 2.23 0.98
C LEU A 186 18.29 1.20 -0.07
N THR A 187 17.69 0.08 0.36
CA THR A 187 17.18 -0.94 -0.55
C THR A 187 15.99 -0.43 -1.38
N ASN A 188 15.12 0.39 -0.80
CA ASN A 188 14.03 1.05 -1.52
C ASN A 188 14.52 2.11 -2.54
N LEU A 189 15.70 2.71 -2.30
CA LEU A 189 16.38 3.59 -3.24
C LEU A 189 17.10 2.84 -4.37
N GLY A 190 17.03 1.49 -4.38
CA GLY A 190 17.57 0.66 -5.44
C GLY A 190 18.99 0.13 -5.22
N TYR A 191 19.60 0.37 -4.05
CA TYR A 191 20.91 -0.20 -3.74
C TYR A 191 20.80 -1.68 -3.36
N HIS A 192 21.75 -2.49 -3.83
CA HIS A 192 21.83 -3.89 -3.43
C HIS A 192 22.04 -4.02 -1.91
N ARG A 193 21.30 -4.92 -1.28
CA ARG A 193 21.33 -5.13 0.18
C ARG A 193 22.74 -5.26 0.74
N ASN A 194 23.61 -6.05 0.09
CA ASN A 194 25.00 -6.25 0.54
C ASN A 194 25.83 -4.96 0.49
N ALA A 195 25.62 -4.08 -0.50
CA ALA A 195 26.29 -2.79 -0.58
C ALA A 195 25.76 -1.82 0.47
N ALA A 196 24.44 -1.79 0.69
CA ALA A 196 23.79 -0.99 1.70
C ALA A 196 24.25 -1.37 3.12
N GLU A 197 24.31 -2.67 3.44
CA GLU A 197 24.82 -3.17 4.74
C GLU A 197 26.29 -2.78 4.98
N LYS A 198 27.15 -2.88 3.97
CA LYS A 198 28.55 -2.47 4.06
C LYS A 198 28.68 -0.96 4.35
N ALA A 199 27.93 -0.14 3.60
CA ALA A 199 27.95 1.31 3.78
C ALA A 199 27.41 1.75 5.15
N LEU A 200 26.35 1.11 5.64
CA LEU A 200 25.79 1.36 6.98
C LEU A 200 26.79 0.98 8.08
N LYS A 201 27.40 -0.20 8.01
CA LYS A 201 28.41 -0.63 8.98
C LYS A 201 29.60 0.33 8.98
N GLN A 202 30.02 0.80 7.81
CA GLN A 202 31.13 1.78 7.72
C GLN A 202 30.71 3.13 8.32
N ALA A 203 29.50 3.63 8.04
CA ALA A 203 28.99 4.87 8.63
C ALA A 203 28.92 4.82 10.16
N ILE A 204 28.51 3.66 10.72
CA ILE A 204 28.50 3.44 12.17
C ILE A 204 29.92 3.44 12.75
N ASN A 205 30.85 2.73 12.11
CA ASN A 205 32.26 2.68 12.56
C ASN A 205 32.96 4.04 12.49
N GLU A 206 32.53 4.93 11.60
CA GLU A 206 32.99 6.32 11.50
C GLU A 206 32.39 7.23 12.60
N GLY A 207 31.57 6.68 13.50
CA GLY A 207 30.98 7.42 14.61
C GLY A 207 29.78 8.27 14.24
N THR A 208 29.10 7.96 13.14
CA THR A 208 27.87 8.68 12.76
C THR A 208 26.81 8.47 13.84
N GLU A 209 26.16 9.56 14.25
CA GLU A 209 25.07 9.51 15.23
C GLU A 209 23.98 8.55 14.81
N MET A 210 23.47 7.73 15.74
CA MET A 210 22.43 6.71 15.54
C MET A 210 21.07 7.35 15.28
N SER A 211 20.95 8.00 14.13
CA SER A 211 19.71 8.57 13.59
C SER A 211 19.55 8.10 12.15
N VAL A 212 18.37 7.64 11.78
CA VAL A 212 18.06 7.13 10.43
C VAL A 212 18.52 8.14 9.37
N GLN A 213 18.23 9.42 9.56
CA GLN A 213 18.58 10.48 8.59
C GLN A 213 20.10 10.66 8.44
N LYS A 214 20.86 10.63 9.55
CA LYS A 214 22.32 10.83 9.51
C LYS A 214 23.03 9.60 8.96
N LEU A 215 22.61 8.40 9.36
CA LEU A 215 23.12 7.14 8.83
C LEU A 215 22.82 7.02 7.32
N LEU A 216 21.60 7.31 6.90
CA LEU A 216 21.22 7.27 5.48
C LEU A 216 22.05 8.23 4.65
N ARG A 217 22.17 9.50 5.10
CA ARG A 217 22.98 10.51 4.40
C ARG A 217 24.45 10.10 4.27
N ARG A 218 25.05 9.55 5.35
CA ARG A 218 26.44 9.12 5.32
C ARG A 218 26.64 7.91 4.42
N SER A 219 25.75 6.92 4.50
CA SER A 219 25.82 5.73 3.67
C SER A 219 25.66 6.04 2.19
N LEU A 220 24.77 6.97 1.81
CA LEU A 220 24.64 7.45 0.42
C LEU A 220 25.93 8.12 -0.07
N GLN A 221 26.60 8.90 0.77
CA GLN A 221 27.91 9.50 0.41
C GLN A 221 29.00 8.44 0.19
N LEU A 222 28.96 7.35 0.95
CA LEU A 222 29.93 6.24 0.79
C LEU A 222 29.63 5.44 -0.48
N LEU A 223 28.34 5.19 -0.76
CA LEU A 223 27.91 4.49 -1.99
C LEU A 223 28.14 5.28 -3.27
N ALA A 224 28.13 6.62 -3.20
CA ALA A 224 28.39 7.47 -4.36
C ALA A 224 29.88 7.62 -4.70
N LYS A 225 30.79 7.20 -3.81
CA LYS A 225 32.24 7.28 -4.00
C LYS A 225 32.89 5.97 -4.46
N GLY A 226 32.15 4.88 -4.49
CA GLY A 226 32.59 3.56 -4.95
C GLY A 226 31.89 3.18 -6.23
#